data_08ed93863e18de3f59b37e20083f30d9
#
_entry.id   08ed93863e18de3f59b37e20083f30d9
#
_cell.length_a   1.000
_cell.length_b   1.000
_cell.length_c   1.000
_cell.angle_alpha   90.00
_cell.angle_beta   90.00
_cell.angle_gamma   90.00
#
_symmetry.space_group_name_H-M   'P 1'
#
loop_
_entity.id
_entity.type
_entity.pdbx_description
1 polymer ?
#
loop_
_entity_poly.entity_id
_entity_poly.type
_entity_poly.pdbx_seq_one_letter_code
_entity_poly.pdbx_strand_id
1 'polypeptide(L)'
;MSEIFAEQLTAVATAVLGLFAIVTAWYARRAFLKQSTEVSDQAEMLDLQRGQLAEQEKTSAKQAEVLGLQAKELQGSLEEREREAEERRRGQASMVATWFAWAPIADAFVSGSDWGATVRNASDLSVFDVRAAFHRVTEPVKGLGWEPMSTGTSLKSIRVLPPLTERHLQIAPDFAAQDPKCDDDVYVASITFTDATGNKWERDPRGALNPLS
;
A
#
# COMPACT_ATOMS: atom_id res chain seq x y z
N MET A 1 31.11 -25.69 -106.86
CA MET A 1 29.72 -25.64 -106.35
C MET A 1 29.60 -25.68 -104.83
N SER A 2 30.62 -26.17 -104.09
CA SER A 2 30.59 -26.29 -102.62
C SER A 2 30.76 -24.95 -101.85
N GLU A 3 31.51 -24.00 -102.41
CA GLU A 3 31.78 -22.71 -101.70
C GLU A 3 30.55 -21.80 -101.66
N ILE A 4 29.78 -21.73 -102.73
CA ILE A 4 28.55 -20.91 -102.78
C ILE A 4 27.49 -21.43 -101.77
N PHE A 5 27.45 -22.73 -101.55
CA PHE A 5 26.53 -23.37 -100.64
C PHE A 5 26.93 -23.08 -99.16
N ALA A 6 28.24 -23.07 -98.91
CA ALA A 6 28.76 -22.73 -97.50
C ALA A 6 28.51 -21.26 -97.17
N GLU A 7 28.67 -20.37 -98.17
CA GLU A 7 28.43 -18.92 -97.96
C GLU A 7 26.94 -18.61 -97.73
N GLN A 8 26.04 -19.28 -98.44
CA GLN A 8 24.60 -19.16 -98.22
C GLN A 8 24.18 -19.72 -96.86
N LEU A 9 24.78 -20.82 -96.39
CA LEU A 9 24.47 -21.42 -95.09
C LEU A 9 24.92 -20.52 -93.93
N THR A 10 26.10 -19.90 -94.05
CA THR A 10 26.61 -18.93 -93.06
C THR A 10 25.76 -17.65 -92.99
N ALA A 11 25.31 -17.15 -94.13
CA ALA A 11 24.43 -16.00 -94.22
C ALA A 11 23.07 -16.26 -93.49
N VAL A 12 22.47 -17.44 -93.77
CA VAL A 12 21.22 -17.85 -93.11
C VAL A 12 21.43 -18.05 -91.62
N ALA A 13 22.51 -18.71 -91.22
CA ALA A 13 22.80 -18.88 -89.73
C ALA A 13 23.00 -17.54 -89.02
N THR A 14 23.68 -16.59 -89.66
CA THR A 14 23.87 -15.25 -89.09
C THR A 14 22.54 -14.48 -89.00
N ALA A 15 21.69 -14.59 -90.01
CA ALA A 15 20.37 -13.97 -90.01
C ALA A 15 19.46 -14.54 -88.84
N VAL A 16 19.52 -15.87 -88.63
CA VAL A 16 18.78 -16.55 -87.57
C VAL A 16 19.31 -16.11 -86.20
N LEU A 17 20.63 -16.03 -85.96
CA LEU A 17 21.24 -15.54 -84.74
C LEU A 17 20.86 -14.08 -84.47
N GLY A 18 20.83 -13.24 -85.52
CA GLY A 18 20.38 -11.84 -85.37
C GLY A 18 18.92 -11.75 -84.93
N LEU A 19 18.05 -12.60 -85.52
CA LEU A 19 16.63 -12.66 -85.11
C LEU A 19 16.48 -13.08 -83.60
N PHE A 20 17.22 -14.09 -83.16
CA PHE A 20 17.24 -14.53 -81.77
C PHE A 20 17.73 -13.42 -80.81
N ALA A 21 18.76 -12.70 -81.24
CA ALA A 21 19.26 -11.60 -80.47
C ALA A 21 18.22 -10.46 -80.22
N ILE A 22 17.49 -10.13 -81.31
CA ILE A 22 16.42 -9.14 -81.29
C ILE A 22 15.26 -9.57 -80.37
N VAL A 23 14.84 -10.83 -80.50
CA VAL A 23 13.77 -11.41 -79.67
C VAL A 23 14.19 -11.44 -78.22
N THR A 24 15.41 -11.86 -77.89
CA THR A 24 15.94 -11.89 -76.51
C THR A 24 16.03 -10.48 -75.97
N ALA A 25 16.51 -9.52 -76.72
CA ALA A 25 16.57 -8.13 -76.31
C ALA A 25 15.18 -7.54 -76.03
N TRP A 26 14.18 -7.89 -76.83
CA TRP A 26 12.80 -7.46 -76.57
C TRP A 26 12.18 -8.09 -75.33
N TYR A 27 12.40 -9.37 -75.07
CA TYR A 27 11.97 -10.01 -73.82
C TYR A 27 12.68 -9.44 -72.62
N ALA A 28 13.99 -9.23 -72.68
CA ALA A 28 14.76 -8.61 -71.57
C ALA A 28 14.27 -7.19 -71.23
N ARG A 29 14.00 -6.38 -72.26
CA ARG A 29 13.41 -5.05 -72.09
C ARG A 29 12.04 -5.10 -71.41
N ARG A 30 11.18 -6.04 -71.84
CA ARG A 30 9.84 -6.21 -71.26
C ARG A 30 9.91 -6.69 -69.80
N ALA A 31 10.82 -7.61 -69.46
CA ALA A 31 11.07 -8.06 -68.07
C ALA A 31 11.59 -6.92 -67.18
N PHE A 32 12.51 -6.12 -67.70
CA PHE A 32 13.05 -4.98 -67.01
C PHE A 32 11.99 -3.91 -66.68
N LEU A 33 11.11 -3.59 -67.63
CA LEU A 33 10.01 -2.66 -67.39
C LEU A 33 9.02 -3.18 -66.32
N LYS A 34 8.72 -4.49 -66.36
CA LYS A 34 7.87 -5.11 -65.35
C LYS A 34 8.53 -5.09 -63.96
N GLN A 35 9.82 -5.37 -63.90
CA GLN A 35 10.59 -5.36 -62.66
C GLN A 35 10.71 -3.96 -62.09
N SER A 36 10.83 -2.91 -62.94
CA SER A 36 10.87 -1.52 -62.45
C SER A 36 9.54 -1.05 -61.84
N THR A 37 8.39 -1.50 -62.39
CA THR A 37 7.08 -1.24 -61.78
C THR A 37 6.91 -1.96 -60.44
N GLU A 38 7.31 -3.24 -60.37
CA GLU A 38 7.26 -3.99 -59.09
C GLU A 38 8.13 -3.35 -58.01
N VAL A 39 9.31 -2.83 -58.34
CA VAL A 39 10.18 -2.11 -57.38
C VAL A 39 9.54 -0.80 -56.94
N SER A 40 8.89 -0.07 -57.86
CA SER A 40 8.16 1.16 -57.52
C SER A 40 6.99 0.87 -56.58
N ASP A 41 6.20 -0.16 -56.84
CA ASP A 41 5.06 -0.56 -56.00
C ASP A 41 5.55 -1.02 -54.62
N GLN A 42 6.68 -1.73 -54.56
CA GLN A 42 7.31 -2.11 -53.27
C GLN A 42 7.81 -0.89 -52.49
N ALA A 43 8.36 0.11 -53.13
CA ALA A 43 8.80 1.35 -52.47
C ALA A 43 7.62 2.10 -51.88
N GLU A 44 6.50 2.22 -52.61
CA GLU A 44 5.29 2.85 -52.11
C GLU A 44 4.70 2.08 -50.90
N MET A 45 4.69 0.74 -50.98
CA MET A 45 4.23 -0.10 -49.86
C MET A 45 5.10 0.07 -48.60
N LEU A 46 6.43 0.17 -48.77
CA LEU A 46 7.35 0.44 -47.67
C LEU A 46 7.13 1.80 -47.02
N ASP A 47 6.82 2.83 -47.79
CA ASP A 47 6.52 4.17 -47.26
C ASP A 47 5.19 4.18 -46.51
N LEU A 48 4.17 3.45 -46.97
CA LEU A 48 2.93 3.26 -46.22
C LEU A 48 3.16 2.52 -44.91
N GLN A 49 3.97 1.44 -44.94
CA GLN A 49 4.32 0.71 -43.70
C GLN A 49 5.09 1.59 -42.70
N ARG A 50 6.02 2.42 -43.15
CA ARG A 50 6.74 3.38 -42.30
C ARG A 50 5.78 4.38 -41.67
N GLY A 51 4.81 4.89 -42.44
CA GLY A 51 3.76 5.78 -41.93
C GLY A 51 2.93 5.13 -40.82
N GLN A 52 2.51 3.86 -41.04
CA GLN A 52 1.76 3.10 -40.05
C GLN A 52 2.56 2.83 -38.75
N LEU A 53 3.84 2.47 -38.90
CA LEU A 53 4.73 2.27 -37.73
C LEU A 53 4.90 3.55 -36.92
N ALA A 54 5.10 4.69 -37.57
CA ALA A 54 5.22 5.97 -36.89
C ALA A 54 3.94 6.37 -36.13
N GLU A 55 2.78 6.07 -36.72
CA GLU A 55 1.48 6.30 -36.07
C GLU A 55 1.26 5.34 -34.87
N GLN A 56 1.67 4.09 -35.03
CA GLN A 56 1.62 3.09 -33.97
C GLN A 56 2.55 3.45 -32.80
N GLU A 57 3.77 3.91 -33.07
CA GLU A 57 4.69 4.42 -32.03
C GLU A 57 4.09 5.60 -31.27
N LYS A 58 3.50 6.55 -31.98
CA LYS A 58 2.84 7.70 -31.36
C LYS A 58 1.65 7.29 -30.47
N THR A 59 0.88 6.32 -30.92
CA THR A 59 -0.25 5.78 -30.17
C THR A 59 0.23 5.01 -28.92
N SER A 60 1.28 4.20 -29.07
CA SER A 60 1.91 3.48 -27.96
C SER A 60 2.50 4.41 -26.91
N ALA A 61 3.15 5.50 -27.33
CA ALA A 61 3.67 6.52 -26.42
C ALA A 61 2.54 7.19 -25.61
N LYS A 62 1.43 7.54 -26.27
CA LYS A 62 0.26 8.11 -25.57
C LYS A 62 -0.37 7.11 -24.59
N GLN A 63 -0.46 5.84 -24.96
CA GLN A 63 -0.96 4.79 -24.06
C GLN A 63 -0.06 4.62 -22.84
N ALA A 64 1.26 4.65 -23.03
CA ALA A 64 2.22 4.60 -21.91
C ALA A 64 2.08 5.79 -20.96
N GLU A 65 1.85 7.00 -21.48
CA GLU A 65 1.58 8.19 -20.69
C GLU A 65 0.29 8.06 -19.86
N VAL A 66 -0.80 7.60 -20.48
CA VAL A 66 -2.09 7.39 -19.80
C VAL A 66 -1.96 6.34 -18.71
N LEU A 67 -1.27 5.21 -19.00
CA LEU A 67 -1.01 4.18 -17.99
C LEU A 67 -0.17 4.70 -16.82
N GLY A 68 0.82 5.56 -17.10
CA GLY A 68 1.62 6.23 -16.07
C GLY A 68 0.78 7.13 -15.16
N LEU A 69 -0.14 7.90 -15.74
CA LEU A 69 -1.06 8.75 -14.97
C LEU A 69 -2.03 7.92 -14.12
N GLN A 70 -2.59 6.84 -14.69
CA GLN A 70 -3.47 5.94 -13.94
C GLN A 70 -2.75 5.24 -12.79
N ALA A 71 -1.50 4.79 -13.00
CA ALA A 71 -0.70 4.19 -11.95
C ALA A 71 -0.46 5.17 -10.80
N LYS A 72 -0.16 6.44 -11.11
CA LYS A 72 0.02 7.48 -10.09
C LYS A 72 -1.26 7.80 -9.32
N GLU A 73 -2.40 7.84 -10.00
CA GLU A 73 -3.71 8.06 -9.38
C GLU A 73 -4.08 6.90 -8.43
N LEU A 74 -3.87 5.66 -8.88
CA LEU A 74 -4.09 4.47 -8.05
C LEU A 74 -3.18 4.46 -6.81
N GLN A 75 -1.92 4.83 -6.96
CA GLN A 75 -1.00 4.92 -5.83
C GLN A 75 -1.48 5.98 -4.83
N GLY A 76 -1.87 7.17 -5.29
CA GLY A 76 -2.42 8.21 -4.42
C GLY A 76 -3.68 7.76 -3.67
N SER A 77 -4.58 7.04 -4.35
CA SER A 77 -5.79 6.51 -3.72
C SER A 77 -5.52 5.42 -2.68
N LEU A 78 -4.48 4.61 -2.87
CA LEU A 78 -4.05 3.61 -1.88
C LEU A 78 -3.48 4.29 -0.62
N GLU A 79 -2.60 5.26 -0.79
CA GLU A 79 -2.01 6.02 0.32
C GLU A 79 -3.09 6.75 1.15
N GLU A 80 -4.10 7.31 0.47
CA GLU A 80 -5.23 7.96 1.15
C GLU A 80 -6.07 6.95 1.95
N ARG A 81 -6.39 5.80 1.38
CA ARG A 81 -7.12 4.72 2.08
C ARG A 81 -6.34 4.17 3.28
N GLU A 82 -5.03 4.03 3.16
CA GLU A 82 -4.17 3.60 4.28
C GLU A 82 -4.19 4.63 5.41
N ARG A 83 -4.09 5.92 5.08
CA ARG A 83 -4.19 7.02 6.05
C ARG A 83 -5.54 7.04 6.74
N GLU A 84 -6.64 6.97 5.99
CA GLU A 84 -7.98 6.90 6.57
C GLU A 84 -8.18 5.66 7.47
N ALA A 85 -7.64 4.52 7.07
CA ALA A 85 -7.71 3.30 7.88
C ALA A 85 -6.93 3.45 9.19
N GLU A 86 -5.77 4.09 9.15
CA GLU A 86 -4.97 4.38 10.35
C GLU A 86 -5.66 5.40 11.27
N GLU A 87 -6.25 6.45 10.71
CA GLU A 87 -7.02 7.44 11.47
C GLU A 87 -8.25 6.81 12.15
N ARG A 88 -8.96 5.91 11.47
CA ARG A 88 -10.09 5.17 12.06
C ARG A 88 -9.63 4.26 13.21
N ARG A 89 -8.50 3.55 13.06
CA ARG A 89 -7.91 2.71 14.11
C ARG A 89 -7.55 3.56 15.34
N ARG A 90 -6.82 4.65 15.11
CA ARG A 90 -6.49 5.62 16.16
C ARG A 90 -7.74 6.24 16.81
N GLY A 91 -8.77 6.49 16.01
CA GLY A 91 -10.02 7.06 16.47
C GLY A 91 -10.66 6.23 17.58
N GLN A 92 -10.79 4.89 17.38
CA GLN A 92 -11.31 4.02 18.43
C GLN A 92 -10.44 4.02 19.69
N ALA A 93 -9.12 3.83 19.50
CA ALA A 93 -8.19 3.76 20.63
C ALA A 93 -8.12 5.08 21.42
N SER A 94 -8.29 6.22 20.75
CA SER A 94 -8.31 7.55 21.38
C SER A 94 -9.50 7.74 22.33
N MET A 95 -10.61 7.04 22.09
CA MET A 95 -11.82 7.08 22.92
C MET A 95 -11.74 6.21 24.16
N VAL A 96 -10.63 5.46 24.35
CA VAL A 96 -10.40 4.71 25.60
C VAL A 96 -9.56 5.57 26.52
N ALA A 97 -10.12 5.97 27.64
CA ALA A 97 -9.47 6.80 28.65
C ALA A 97 -9.23 6.05 29.95
N THR A 98 -8.21 6.46 30.70
CA THR A 98 -7.96 5.98 32.04
C THR A 98 -7.52 7.13 32.96
N TRP A 99 -7.91 7.04 34.19
CA TRP A 99 -7.44 7.94 35.25
C TRP A 99 -7.42 7.20 36.60
N PHE A 100 -6.60 7.67 37.50
CA PHE A 100 -6.54 7.18 38.86
C PHE A 100 -7.56 7.93 39.70
N ALA A 101 -8.44 7.22 40.42
CA ALA A 101 -9.51 7.83 41.18
C ALA A 101 -9.95 6.96 42.36
N TRP A 102 -10.55 7.62 43.34
CA TRP A 102 -11.34 7.00 44.39
C TRP A 102 -12.75 6.75 43.85
N ALA A 103 -13.15 5.51 43.74
CA ALA A 103 -14.44 5.15 43.19
C ALA A 103 -15.12 3.99 43.95
N PRO A 104 -16.45 3.88 43.85
CA PRO A 104 -17.19 2.77 44.46
C PRO A 104 -16.77 1.44 43.82
N ILE A 105 -16.62 0.43 44.66
CA ILE A 105 -16.37 -0.94 44.21
C ILE A 105 -17.68 -1.49 43.66
N ALA A 106 -17.71 -1.78 42.38
CA ALA A 106 -18.88 -2.37 41.71
C ALA A 106 -18.94 -3.91 41.87
N ASP A 107 -18.51 -4.45 42.98
CA ASP A 107 -18.56 -5.89 43.19
C ASP A 107 -19.78 -6.25 44.06
N ALA A 108 -20.54 -7.27 43.66
CA ALA A 108 -21.82 -7.66 44.24
C ALA A 108 -21.70 -8.08 45.74
N PHE A 109 -20.48 -8.35 46.22
CA PHE A 109 -20.23 -8.88 47.56
C PHE A 109 -19.48 -7.92 48.47
N VAL A 110 -18.97 -6.79 47.96
CA VAL A 110 -18.19 -5.81 48.74
C VAL A 110 -18.75 -4.43 48.43
N SER A 111 -19.41 -3.85 49.43
CA SER A 111 -19.81 -2.44 49.36
C SER A 111 -18.72 -1.57 50.00
N GLY A 112 -18.13 -0.71 49.21
CA GLY A 112 -17.09 0.20 49.64
C GLY A 112 -16.62 1.09 48.49
N SER A 113 -15.69 1.94 48.78
CA SER A 113 -14.98 2.72 47.78
C SER A 113 -13.48 2.51 47.97
N ASP A 114 -12.72 2.49 46.93
CA ASP A 114 -11.27 2.27 46.97
C ASP A 114 -10.57 3.03 45.85
N TRP A 115 -9.25 3.18 46.03
CA TRP A 115 -8.39 3.74 45.01
C TRP A 115 -8.13 2.74 43.87
N GLY A 116 -8.07 3.25 42.67
CA GLY A 116 -7.76 2.41 41.52
C GLY A 116 -7.78 3.15 40.18
N ALA A 117 -7.62 2.40 39.10
CA ALA A 117 -7.74 2.93 37.76
C ALA A 117 -9.18 2.82 37.27
N THR A 118 -9.78 3.93 36.93
CA THR A 118 -11.04 3.94 36.20
C THR A 118 -10.73 3.96 34.73
N VAL A 119 -11.28 2.98 34.02
CA VAL A 119 -11.14 2.84 32.56
C VAL A 119 -12.48 3.06 31.90
N ARG A 120 -12.56 3.99 30.99
CA ARG A 120 -13.76 4.30 30.21
C ARG A 120 -13.52 4.00 28.73
N ASN A 121 -14.41 3.20 28.18
CA ASN A 121 -14.52 3.01 26.73
C ASN A 121 -15.65 3.91 26.21
N ALA A 122 -15.30 5.05 25.64
CA ALA A 122 -16.28 5.97 25.02
C ALA A 122 -16.55 5.67 23.55
N SER A 123 -15.96 4.60 22.99
CA SER A 123 -16.20 4.18 21.61
C SER A 123 -17.47 3.33 21.51
N ASP A 124 -17.96 3.14 20.30
CA ASP A 124 -19.08 2.29 19.93
C ASP A 124 -18.72 0.80 19.78
N LEU A 125 -17.45 0.46 19.92
CA LEU A 125 -16.92 -0.90 19.82
C LEU A 125 -16.29 -1.37 21.13
N SER A 126 -16.34 -2.68 21.37
CA SER A 126 -15.69 -3.27 22.53
C SER A 126 -14.16 -3.20 22.42
N VAL A 127 -13.49 -3.06 23.57
CA VAL A 127 -12.05 -3.26 23.70
C VAL A 127 -11.75 -4.48 24.56
N PHE A 128 -10.61 -5.12 24.33
CA PHE A 128 -10.26 -6.42 24.87
C PHE A 128 -8.96 -6.35 25.66
N ASP A 129 -8.76 -7.30 26.56
CA ASP A 129 -7.53 -7.53 27.33
C ASP A 129 -6.99 -6.24 27.98
N VAL A 130 -7.89 -5.44 28.53
CA VAL A 130 -7.54 -4.19 29.21
C VAL A 130 -6.77 -4.52 30.48
N ARG A 131 -5.54 -4.02 30.61
CA ARG A 131 -4.68 -4.19 31.79
C ARG A 131 -4.26 -2.81 32.27
N ALA A 132 -4.47 -2.55 33.53
CA ALA A 132 -4.01 -1.32 34.17
C ALA A 132 -2.70 -1.56 34.93
N ALA A 133 -1.75 -0.67 34.75
CA ALA A 133 -0.55 -0.59 35.54
C ALA A 133 -0.54 0.75 36.30
N PHE A 134 -0.08 0.72 37.52
CA PHE A 134 -0.03 1.89 38.40
C PHE A 134 1.41 2.38 38.51
N HIS A 135 1.57 3.70 38.53
CA HIS A 135 2.87 4.34 38.59
C HIS A 135 2.87 5.40 39.69
N ARG A 136 3.96 5.47 40.42
CA ARG A 136 4.16 6.55 41.40
C ARG A 136 4.84 7.73 40.74
N VAL A 137 4.36 8.93 41.00
CA VAL A 137 5.00 10.17 40.54
C VAL A 137 6.16 10.49 41.45
N THR A 138 7.39 10.44 40.94
CA THR A 138 8.60 10.66 41.72
C THR A 138 9.05 12.12 41.76
N GLU A 139 8.65 12.92 40.75
CA GLU A 139 8.98 14.36 40.70
C GLU A 139 7.78 15.18 40.22
N PRO A 140 7.07 15.89 41.11
CA PRO A 140 5.89 16.67 40.74
C PRO A 140 6.18 17.96 39.98
N VAL A 141 7.44 18.39 39.81
CA VAL A 141 7.73 19.80 39.40
C VAL A 141 8.46 20.01 38.10
N LYS A 142 9.12 19.01 37.49
CA LYS A 142 9.96 19.30 36.29
C LYS A 142 9.88 18.35 35.11
N GLY A 143 8.90 17.61 34.98
CA GLY A 143 8.76 16.64 33.91
C GLY A 143 8.47 15.30 34.55
N LEU A 144 7.31 14.86 34.33
CA LEU A 144 6.72 13.64 34.85
C LEU A 144 7.67 12.45 34.69
N GLY A 145 8.65 12.32 35.61
CA GLY A 145 9.33 11.07 35.86
C GLY A 145 8.35 10.18 36.63
N TRP A 146 7.99 9.05 36.14
CA TRP A 146 7.27 8.01 36.89
C TRP A 146 8.12 6.77 36.95
N GLU A 147 8.12 6.13 38.09
CA GLU A 147 8.65 4.79 38.21
C GLU A 147 7.51 3.79 38.26
N PRO A 148 7.60 2.67 37.53
CA PRO A 148 6.64 1.60 37.67
C PRO A 148 6.69 1.11 39.13
N MET A 149 5.54 0.93 39.71
CA MET A 149 5.46 0.40 41.09
C MET A 149 6.04 -1.02 41.10
N SER A 150 7.18 -1.18 41.73
CA SER A 150 8.04 -2.36 41.65
C SER A 150 7.59 -3.57 42.47
N THR A 151 6.50 -3.51 43.18
CA THR A 151 6.11 -4.61 44.08
C THR A 151 4.70 -5.08 43.87
N GLY A 152 4.58 -6.26 43.22
CA GLY A 152 3.45 -7.15 43.43
C GLY A 152 2.07 -6.62 43.04
N THR A 153 2.02 -5.55 42.28
CA THR A 153 0.77 -4.99 41.78
C THR A 153 0.10 -6.05 40.90
N SER A 154 -0.88 -6.71 41.47
CA SER A 154 -1.74 -7.61 40.70
C SER A 154 -2.36 -6.78 39.60
N LEU A 155 -1.84 -6.93 38.37
CA LEU A 155 -2.40 -6.36 37.17
C LEU A 155 -3.83 -6.86 37.07
N LYS A 156 -4.78 -6.10 37.51
CA LYS A 156 -6.18 -6.42 37.32
C LYS A 156 -6.47 -6.21 35.85
N SER A 157 -7.04 -7.22 35.22
CA SER A 157 -7.37 -7.18 33.80
C SER A 157 -8.88 -7.34 33.60
N ILE A 158 -9.39 -6.59 32.63
CA ILE A 158 -10.74 -6.77 32.12
C ILE A 158 -10.62 -7.46 30.78
N ARG A 159 -11.18 -8.63 30.64
CA ARG A 159 -11.13 -9.40 29.38
C ARG A 159 -11.88 -8.68 28.25
N VAL A 160 -13.01 -8.08 28.54
CA VAL A 160 -13.82 -7.33 27.58
C VAL A 160 -14.41 -6.11 28.29
N LEU A 161 -14.15 -4.92 27.77
CA LEU A 161 -14.79 -3.68 28.16
C LEU A 161 -15.79 -3.28 27.05
N PRO A 162 -17.09 -3.40 27.30
CA PRO A 162 -18.11 -3.08 26.32
C PRO A 162 -18.09 -1.62 25.86
N PRO A 163 -18.78 -1.30 24.75
CA PRO A 163 -18.96 0.07 24.31
C PRO A 163 -19.62 0.93 25.39
N LEU A 164 -19.27 2.20 25.40
CA LEU A 164 -19.89 3.24 26.25
C LEU A 164 -19.95 2.87 27.73
N THR A 165 -19.01 2.03 28.20
CA THR A 165 -18.97 1.57 29.59
C THR A 165 -17.72 2.09 30.30
N GLU A 166 -17.86 2.16 31.63
CA GLU A 166 -16.79 2.51 32.55
C GLU A 166 -16.63 1.41 33.59
N ARG A 167 -15.39 1.07 33.93
CA ARG A 167 -15.06 0.08 34.93
C ARG A 167 -13.93 0.57 35.82
N HIS A 168 -14.07 0.34 37.10
CA HIS A 168 -13.05 0.61 38.09
C HIS A 168 -12.22 -0.65 38.35
N LEU A 169 -10.91 -0.52 38.22
CA LEU A 169 -9.92 -1.56 38.51
C LEU A 169 -9.22 -1.21 39.80
N GLN A 170 -9.62 -1.85 40.85
CA GLN A 170 -9.11 -1.63 42.20
C GLN A 170 -7.62 -1.94 42.29
N ILE A 171 -6.87 -1.11 42.97
CA ILE A 171 -5.48 -1.39 43.38
C ILE A 171 -5.48 -2.51 44.45
N ALA A 172 -4.42 -3.33 44.54
CA ALA A 172 -4.38 -4.38 45.56
C ALA A 172 -4.50 -3.79 46.98
N PRO A 173 -5.32 -4.41 47.86
CA PRO A 173 -5.61 -3.85 49.19
C PRO A 173 -4.36 -3.67 50.05
N ASP A 174 -3.34 -4.51 49.89
CA ASP A 174 -2.06 -4.41 50.60
C ASP A 174 -1.32 -3.10 50.33
N PHE A 175 -1.58 -2.50 49.19
CA PHE A 175 -0.97 -1.24 48.80
C PHE A 175 -1.68 -0.03 49.41
N ALA A 176 -3.00 0.00 49.34
CA ALA A 176 -3.82 1.07 49.88
C ALA A 176 -3.66 1.15 51.43
N ALA A 177 -3.37 0.03 52.07
CA ALA A 177 -3.14 -0.03 53.53
C ALA A 177 -1.76 0.49 53.96
N GLN A 178 -0.77 0.48 53.05
CA GLN A 178 0.60 0.92 53.33
C GLN A 178 0.83 2.41 53.13
N ASP A 179 0.00 3.08 52.33
CA ASP A 179 0.14 4.52 52.09
C ASP A 179 -1.21 5.24 52.25
N PRO A 180 -1.54 5.69 53.45
CA PRO A 180 -2.78 6.42 53.75
C PRO A 180 -2.88 7.78 53.03
N LYS A 181 -1.85 8.19 52.32
CA LYS A 181 -1.82 9.42 51.51
C LYS A 181 -1.92 9.11 50.00
N CYS A 182 -2.58 8.02 49.66
CA CYS A 182 -2.88 7.74 48.24
C CYS A 182 -3.75 8.88 47.69
N ASP A 183 -3.14 9.78 46.95
CA ASP A 183 -3.76 10.99 46.41
C ASP A 183 -3.56 10.96 44.88
N ASP A 184 -4.45 11.59 44.17
CA ASP A 184 -4.42 11.71 42.69
C ASP A 184 -3.11 12.34 42.19
N ASP A 185 -2.52 13.21 43.03
CA ASP A 185 -1.27 13.91 42.75
C ASP A 185 -0.01 13.02 42.83
N VAL A 186 -0.14 11.83 43.43
CA VAL A 186 0.99 10.93 43.71
C VAL A 186 0.98 9.69 42.86
N TYR A 187 -0.19 9.30 42.35
CA TYR A 187 -0.34 8.08 41.55
C TYR A 187 -1.04 8.36 40.22
N VAL A 188 -0.56 7.68 39.19
CA VAL A 188 -1.14 7.73 37.86
C VAL A 188 -1.27 6.31 37.32
N ALA A 189 -2.19 6.11 36.37
CA ALA A 189 -2.43 4.82 35.76
C ALA A 189 -2.08 4.86 34.28
N SER A 190 -1.45 3.80 33.82
CA SER A 190 -1.38 3.47 32.38
C SER A 190 -2.26 2.27 32.09
N ILE A 191 -2.69 2.13 30.84
CA ILE A 191 -3.42 0.96 30.39
C ILE A 191 -2.84 0.41 29.09
N THR A 192 -2.87 -0.91 28.98
CA THR A 192 -2.71 -1.59 27.69
C THR A 192 -4.03 -2.27 27.33
N PHE A 193 -4.39 -2.26 26.07
CA PHE A 193 -5.62 -2.87 25.59
C PHE A 193 -5.52 -3.25 24.12
N THR A 194 -6.44 -4.11 23.68
CA THR A 194 -6.58 -4.51 22.29
C THR A 194 -7.87 -3.91 21.74
N ASP A 195 -7.80 -3.24 20.62
CA ASP A 195 -8.99 -2.69 19.94
C ASP A 195 -9.82 -3.78 19.23
N ALA A 196 -10.99 -3.42 18.70
CA ALA A 196 -11.86 -4.35 18.00
C ALA A 196 -11.26 -4.92 16.70
N THR A 197 -10.19 -4.32 16.17
CA THR A 197 -9.47 -4.79 14.99
C THR A 197 -8.26 -5.67 15.32
N GLY A 198 -7.98 -5.87 16.62
CA GLY A 198 -6.89 -6.71 17.11
C GLY A 198 -5.56 -5.99 17.32
N ASN A 199 -5.51 -4.67 17.13
CA ASN A 199 -4.30 -3.90 17.41
C ASN A 199 -4.17 -3.65 18.91
N LYS A 200 -2.93 -3.75 19.39
CA LYS A 200 -2.60 -3.48 20.78
C LYS A 200 -2.16 -2.04 20.95
N TRP A 201 -2.63 -1.43 22.01
CA TRP A 201 -2.38 -0.03 22.35
C TRP A 201 -1.92 0.10 23.77
N GLU A 202 -1.09 1.08 24.02
CA GLU A 202 -0.74 1.55 25.35
C GLU A 202 -1.14 3.03 25.47
N ARG A 203 -1.85 3.35 26.53
CA ARG A 203 -2.02 4.73 26.96
C ARG A 203 -1.14 4.95 28.17
N ASP A 204 -0.14 5.78 28.00
CA ASP A 204 0.81 6.11 29.06
C ASP A 204 0.15 6.96 30.16
N PRO A 205 0.83 7.16 31.30
CA PRO A 205 0.31 7.98 32.39
C PRO A 205 0.07 9.45 32.03
N ARG A 206 0.66 9.95 30.95
CA ARG A 206 0.41 11.31 30.40
C ARG A 206 -0.80 11.36 29.50
N GLY A 207 -1.40 10.23 29.20
CA GLY A 207 -2.51 10.12 28.28
C GLY A 207 -2.11 9.97 26.81
N ALA A 208 -0.80 9.88 26.49
CA ALA A 208 -0.36 9.63 25.14
C ALA A 208 -0.68 8.19 24.72
N LEU A 209 -1.15 8.02 23.48
CA LEU A 209 -1.55 6.75 22.90
C LEU A 209 -0.47 6.23 21.98
N ASN A 210 0.10 5.07 22.30
CA ASN A 210 1.17 4.42 21.56
C ASN A 210 0.72 3.05 21.05
N PRO A 211 0.98 2.70 19.79
CA PRO A 211 0.75 1.35 19.30
C PRO A 211 1.80 0.41 19.88
N LEU A 212 1.37 -0.78 20.32
CA LEU A 212 2.25 -1.88 20.72
C LEU A 212 2.38 -2.85 19.56
N SER A 213 3.60 -3.12 19.15
CA SER A 213 3.94 -4.10 18.09
C SER A 213 3.85 -5.54 18.57
#